data_76c80e87574cb9bfee83152a7e484ef9
#
_entry.id   76c80e87574cb9bfee83152a7e484ef9
#
_cell.length_a   1.000
_cell.length_b   1.000
_cell.length_c   1.000
_cell.angle_alpha   90.00
_cell.angle_beta   90.00
_cell.angle_gamma   90.00
#
_symmetry.space_group_name_H-M   'P 1'
#
loop_
_entity.id
_entity.type
_entity.pdbx_description
1 polymer ?
#
loop_
_entity_poly.entity_id
_entity_poly.type
_entity_poly.pdbx_seq_one_letter_code
_entity_poly.pdbx_strand_id
1 'polypeptide(L)'
;NVSMVLQNLGVESTALGFTAGFVGDEICRLLQEKGCHTAFMTLPEGCSRINVKLKSADGTEINARGPVITEEALQHLMQKLDMLEKGDVLVLAGSIPTGLPATIYQDILHRLASREILTVVDATGNLLCNVLEHHPFLIKPNHHELGEIFDVTIDDMEKVKIYAGKLQEQGARNVLV
;
A
#
# COMPACT_ATOMS: atom_id res chain seq x y z
N ASN A 1 3.06 -2.41 -8.95
CA ASN A 1 2.35 -1.65 -10.01
C ASN A 1 2.69 -0.16 -9.98
N VAL A 2 2.66 0.52 -8.81
CA VAL A 2 2.94 1.96 -8.70
C VAL A 2 4.29 2.32 -9.31
N SER A 3 5.39 1.67 -8.89
CA SER A 3 6.74 1.95 -9.39
C SER A 3 6.88 1.77 -10.90
N MET A 4 6.18 0.77 -11.48
CA MET A 4 6.20 0.55 -12.94
C MET A 4 5.48 1.68 -13.70
N VAL A 5 4.37 2.20 -13.15
CA VAL A 5 3.66 3.32 -13.75
C VAL A 5 4.50 4.60 -13.65
N LEU A 6 5.08 4.86 -12.49
CA LEU A 6 5.97 6.02 -12.28
C LEU A 6 7.17 5.96 -13.21
N GLN A 7 7.80 4.79 -13.37
CA GLN A 7 8.91 4.59 -14.30
C GLN A 7 8.50 4.90 -15.75
N ASN A 8 7.33 4.44 -16.19
CA ASN A 8 6.82 4.74 -17.54
C ASN A 8 6.53 6.23 -17.74
N LEU A 9 6.24 6.97 -16.67
CA LEU A 9 6.04 8.42 -16.68
C LEU A 9 7.33 9.22 -16.49
N GLY A 10 8.49 8.55 -16.38
CA GLY A 10 9.79 9.19 -16.16
C GLY A 10 9.97 9.74 -14.74
N VAL A 11 9.19 9.25 -13.77
CA VAL A 11 9.29 9.63 -12.36
C VAL A 11 10.10 8.58 -11.60
N GLU A 12 11.20 8.99 -10.99
CA GLU A 12 12.03 8.12 -10.17
C GLU A 12 11.28 7.68 -8.90
N SER A 13 11.37 6.39 -8.60
CA SER A 13 10.81 5.84 -7.37
C SER A 13 11.57 4.59 -6.94
N THR A 14 11.59 4.30 -5.66
CA THR A 14 12.18 3.08 -5.09
C THR A 14 11.09 2.20 -4.51
N ALA A 15 10.97 0.97 -5.01
CA ALA A 15 10.03 -0.02 -4.47
C ALA A 15 10.61 -0.65 -3.19
N LEU A 16 9.87 -0.56 -2.09
CA LEU A 16 10.16 -1.17 -0.80
C LEU A 16 9.15 -2.29 -0.51
N GLY A 17 9.57 -3.28 0.27
CA GLY A 17 8.73 -4.39 0.72
C GLY A 17 9.56 -5.63 1.01
N PHE A 18 8.89 -6.76 1.12
CA PHE A 18 9.52 -8.03 1.44
C PHE A 18 9.39 -9.00 0.28
N THR A 19 10.49 -9.70 -0.02
CA THR A 19 10.55 -10.75 -1.04
C THR A 19 11.12 -12.03 -0.44
N ALA A 20 10.74 -13.19 -0.98
CA ALA A 20 11.25 -14.48 -0.54
C ALA A 20 11.22 -15.51 -1.68
N GLY A 21 12.21 -16.40 -1.68
CA GLY A 21 12.30 -17.53 -2.60
C GLY A 21 12.31 -17.13 -4.07
N PHE A 22 12.19 -18.12 -4.95
CA PHE A 22 12.32 -17.92 -6.41
C PHE A 22 11.31 -16.90 -6.98
N VAL A 23 10.12 -16.79 -6.40
CA VAL A 23 9.12 -15.78 -6.83
C VAL A 23 9.60 -14.37 -6.46
N GLY A 24 10.24 -14.22 -5.29
CA GLY A 24 10.84 -12.96 -4.87
C GLY A 24 11.98 -12.53 -5.81
N ASP A 25 12.84 -13.47 -6.16
CA ASP A 25 13.96 -13.24 -7.09
C ASP A 25 13.44 -12.82 -8.47
N GLU A 26 12.40 -13.49 -8.97
CA GLU A 26 11.79 -13.14 -10.24
C GLU A 26 11.09 -11.77 -10.23
N ILE A 27 10.43 -11.40 -9.13
CA ILE A 27 9.87 -10.05 -8.96
C ILE A 27 10.98 -8.99 -9.07
N CYS A 28 12.09 -9.19 -8.38
CA CYS A 28 13.24 -8.29 -8.41
C CYS A 28 13.81 -8.18 -9.83
N ARG A 29 14.03 -9.31 -10.50
CA ARG A 29 14.55 -9.38 -11.85
C ARG A 29 13.66 -8.61 -12.84
N LEU A 30 12.36 -8.89 -12.83
CA LEU A 30 11.39 -8.26 -13.74
C LEU A 30 11.25 -6.74 -13.51
N LEU A 31 11.36 -6.27 -12.28
CA LEU A 31 11.32 -4.84 -11.98
C LEU A 31 12.59 -4.15 -12.44
N GLN A 32 13.76 -4.77 -12.23
CA GLN A 32 15.04 -4.25 -12.71
C GLN A 32 15.11 -4.16 -14.24
N GLU A 33 14.62 -5.18 -14.96
CA GLU A 33 14.52 -5.15 -16.42
C GLU A 33 13.64 -4.02 -16.96
N LYS A 34 12.66 -3.58 -16.16
CA LYS A 34 11.81 -2.43 -16.46
C LYS A 34 12.39 -1.10 -16.00
N GLY A 35 13.62 -1.11 -15.48
CA GLY A 35 14.30 0.09 -14.99
C GLY A 35 13.79 0.60 -13.64
N CYS A 36 12.97 -0.17 -12.90
CA CYS A 36 12.51 0.23 -11.58
C CYS A 36 13.62 0.05 -10.53
N HIS A 37 13.82 1.04 -9.68
CA HIS A 37 14.69 0.89 -8.51
C HIS A 37 13.97 0.09 -7.42
N THR A 38 14.69 -0.88 -6.85
CA THR A 38 14.16 -1.74 -5.79
C THR A 38 15.10 -1.75 -4.59
N ALA A 39 14.55 -1.73 -3.39
CA ALA A 39 15.28 -1.88 -2.13
C ALA A 39 14.53 -2.85 -1.20
N PHE A 40 14.10 -3.99 -1.75
CA PHE A 40 13.39 -5.02 -1.02
C PHE A 40 14.27 -5.66 0.07
N MET A 41 13.64 -6.09 1.15
CA MET A 41 14.22 -6.96 2.16
C MET A 41 13.94 -8.41 1.76
N THR A 42 15.00 -9.15 1.41
CA THR A 42 14.88 -10.57 1.08
C THR A 42 14.83 -11.40 2.36
N LEU A 43 13.77 -12.18 2.52
CA LEU A 43 13.59 -13.06 3.65
C LEU A 43 14.26 -14.41 3.38
N PRO A 44 14.86 -15.04 4.40
CA PRO A 44 15.59 -16.30 4.22
C PRO A 44 14.67 -17.51 3.98
N GLU A 45 13.40 -17.42 4.40
CA GLU A 45 12.45 -18.51 4.34
C GLU A 45 11.13 -18.10 3.67
N GLY A 46 10.44 -19.09 3.12
CA GLY A 46 9.14 -18.90 2.49
C GLY A 46 9.23 -18.56 1.01
N CYS A 47 8.13 -18.05 0.48
CA CYS A 47 8.03 -17.65 -0.93
C CYS A 47 7.12 -16.43 -1.04
N SER A 48 7.48 -15.47 -1.88
CA SER A 48 6.62 -14.34 -2.22
C SER A 48 5.28 -14.81 -2.78
N ARG A 49 4.23 -14.10 -2.44
CA ARG A 49 2.85 -14.47 -2.75
C ARG A 49 2.57 -14.46 -4.26
N ILE A 50 1.91 -15.52 -4.75
CA ILE A 50 1.31 -15.55 -6.08
C ILE A 50 -0.21 -15.52 -5.91
N ASN A 51 -0.87 -14.57 -6.56
CA ASN A 51 -2.33 -14.52 -6.65
C ASN A 51 -2.77 -14.91 -8.05
N VAL A 52 -3.71 -15.83 -8.14
CA VAL A 52 -4.28 -16.28 -9.42
C VAL A 52 -5.74 -15.87 -9.48
N LYS A 53 -6.09 -15.11 -10.51
CA LYS A 53 -7.47 -14.73 -10.82
C LYS A 53 -7.95 -15.56 -11.99
N LEU A 54 -8.90 -16.45 -11.74
CA LEU A 54 -9.56 -17.23 -12.79
C LEU A 54 -10.68 -16.38 -13.37
N LYS A 55 -10.62 -16.12 -14.67
CA LYS A 55 -11.72 -15.47 -15.41
C LYS A 55 -12.80 -16.50 -15.72
N SER A 56 -13.47 -16.99 -14.68
CA SER A 56 -14.69 -17.79 -14.78
C SER A 56 -15.92 -16.93 -14.52
N ALA A 57 -17.11 -17.46 -14.81
CA ALA A 57 -18.37 -16.75 -14.55
C ALA A 57 -18.52 -16.30 -13.08
N ASP A 58 -17.90 -17.02 -12.15
CA ASP A 58 -17.98 -16.77 -10.70
C ASP A 58 -16.76 -16.02 -10.14
N GLY A 59 -15.77 -15.62 -10.97
CA GLY A 59 -14.64 -14.78 -10.56
C GLY A 59 -13.77 -15.38 -9.45
N THR A 60 -13.40 -16.66 -9.51
CA THR A 60 -12.61 -17.33 -8.46
C THR A 60 -11.21 -16.74 -8.34
N GLU A 61 -10.81 -16.36 -7.13
CA GLU A 61 -9.46 -15.91 -6.79
C GLU A 61 -8.77 -16.92 -5.87
N ILE A 62 -7.55 -17.31 -6.21
CA ILE A 62 -6.68 -18.11 -5.35
C ILE A 62 -5.60 -17.19 -4.80
N ASN A 63 -5.74 -16.83 -3.52
CA ASN A 63 -4.84 -15.94 -2.83
C ASN A 63 -3.89 -16.76 -1.95
N ALA A 64 -2.66 -16.97 -2.44
CA ALA A 64 -1.62 -17.62 -1.64
C ALA A 64 -1.19 -16.74 -0.45
N ARG A 65 -0.71 -17.38 0.61
CA ARG A 65 -0.08 -16.67 1.73
C ARG A 65 1.35 -16.31 1.33
N GLY A 66 1.78 -15.10 1.70
CA GLY A 66 3.17 -14.68 1.57
C GLY A 66 4.05 -15.26 2.69
N PRO A 67 5.36 -14.94 2.69
CA PRO A 67 6.28 -15.34 3.73
C PRO A 67 5.93 -14.65 5.06
N VAL A 68 6.37 -15.24 6.16
CA VAL A 68 6.27 -14.63 7.49
C VAL A 68 7.33 -13.53 7.60
N ILE A 69 6.93 -12.33 7.95
CA ILE A 69 7.84 -11.21 8.14
C ILE A 69 8.47 -11.32 9.54
N THR A 70 9.78 -11.38 9.60
CA THR A 70 10.51 -11.38 10.87
C THR A 70 10.60 -9.97 11.46
N GLU A 71 10.74 -9.87 12.77
CA GLU A 71 10.95 -8.59 13.47
C GLU A 71 12.19 -7.85 12.93
N GLU A 72 13.27 -8.57 12.66
CA GLU A 72 14.49 -8.01 12.07
C GLU A 72 14.23 -7.39 10.69
N ALA A 73 13.49 -8.10 9.81
CA ALA A 73 13.14 -7.59 8.49
C ALA A 73 12.25 -6.34 8.58
N LEU A 74 11.31 -6.33 9.53
CA LEU A 74 10.47 -5.16 9.79
C LEU A 74 11.30 -3.98 10.27
N GLN A 75 12.26 -4.20 11.20
CA GLN A 75 13.16 -3.15 11.66
C GLN A 75 14.02 -2.58 10.51
N HIS A 76 14.50 -3.41 9.60
CA HIS A 76 15.22 -2.94 8.41
C HIS A 76 14.33 -2.10 7.49
N LEU A 77 13.05 -2.46 7.31
CA LEU A 77 12.10 -1.61 6.59
C LEU A 77 11.96 -0.25 7.27
N MET A 78 11.75 -0.23 8.58
CA MET A 78 11.61 1.01 9.35
C MET A 78 12.85 1.91 9.25
N GLN A 79 14.07 1.33 9.28
CA GLN A 79 15.31 2.08 9.08
C GLN A 79 15.40 2.70 7.69
N LYS A 80 14.95 2.01 6.63
CA LYS A 80 14.86 2.58 5.28
C LYS A 80 13.87 3.73 5.21
N LEU A 81 12.72 3.61 5.88
CA LEU A 81 11.72 4.68 5.94
C LEU A 81 12.24 5.89 6.74
N ASP A 82 13.11 5.69 7.72
CA ASP A 82 13.76 6.78 8.45
C ASP A 82 14.70 7.63 7.58
N MET A 83 15.07 7.17 6.40
CA MET A 83 15.89 7.93 5.45
C MET A 83 15.06 8.91 4.60
N LEU A 84 13.74 8.86 4.69
CA LEU A 84 12.87 9.80 3.98
C LEU A 84 13.05 11.23 4.51
N GLU A 85 13.09 12.18 3.60
CA GLU A 85 13.33 13.59 3.88
C GLU A 85 12.10 14.45 3.52
N LYS A 86 12.10 15.68 3.95
CA LYS A 86 11.06 16.66 3.60
C LYS A 86 10.88 16.78 2.09
N GLY A 87 9.66 16.62 1.63
CA GLY A 87 9.30 16.68 0.22
C GLY A 87 9.25 15.33 -0.47
N ASP A 88 9.74 14.26 0.16
CA ASP A 88 9.54 12.92 -0.35
C ASP A 88 8.07 12.49 -0.33
N VAL A 89 7.73 11.55 -1.21
CA VAL A 89 6.40 10.96 -1.29
C VAL A 89 6.47 9.49 -0.90
N LEU A 90 5.78 9.12 0.18
CA LEU A 90 5.62 7.72 0.58
C LEU A 90 4.26 7.20 0.12
N VAL A 91 4.28 6.14 -0.69
CA VAL A 91 3.08 5.43 -1.11
C VAL A 91 2.95 4.13 -0.32
N LEU A 92 1.93 4.03 0.53
CA LEU A 92 1.55 2.81 1.24
C LEU A 92 0.45 2.11 0.47
N ALA A 93 0.75 0.98 -0.15
CA ALA A 93 -0.19 0.27 -1.01
C ALA A 93 -0.11 -1.24 -0.78
N GLY A 94 -1.25 -1.90 -0.92
CA GLY A 94 -1.39 -3.34 -0.83
C GLY A 94 -1.87 -3.85 0.53
N SER A 95 -2.02 -5.16 0.63
CA SER A 95 -2.47 -5.84 1.83
C SER A 95 -1.32 -6.06 2.83
N ILE A 96 -1.65 -6.04 4.12
CA ILE A 96 -0.69 -6.34 5.18
C ILE A 96 -0.33 -7.84 5.13
N PRO A 97 0.97 -8.19 5.14
CA PRO A 97 1.41 -9.57 5.24
C PRO A 97 0.94 -10.23 6.55
N THR A 98 0.70 -11.54 6.50
CA THR A 98 0.36 -12.32 7.70
C THR A 98 1.50 -12.22 8.72
N GLY A 99 1.14 -11.94 9.97
CA GLY A 99 2.10 -11.79 11.07
C GLY A 99 2.47 -10.35 11.41
N LEU A 100 2.12 -9.38 10.55
CA LEU A 100 2.22 -7.97 10.90
C LEU A 100 0.92 -7.44 11.52
N PRO A 101 1.01 -6.45 12.43
CA PRO A 101 -0.18 -5.83 13.03
C PRO A 101 -0.99 -5.08 11.97
N ALA A 102 -2.31 -5.09 12.13
CA ALA A 102 -3.21 -4.32 11.26
C ALA A 102 -3.00 -2.79 11.38
N THR A 103 -2.24 -2.34 12.38
CA THR A 103 -1.86 -0.95 12.62
C THR A 103 -0.59 -0.53 11.90
N ILE A 104 0.08 -1.42 11.17
CA ILE A 104 1.42 -1.15 10.60
C ILE A 104 1.49 0.15 9.79
N TYR A 105 0.47 0.50 9.01
CA TYR A 105 0.44 1.75 8.25
C TYR A 105 0.32 2.97 9.17
N GLN A 106 -0.51 2.88 10.20
CA GLN A 106 -0.63 3.89 11.25
C GLN A 106 0.71 4.08 11.98
N ASP A 107 1.36 2.97 12.37
CA ASP A 107 2.65 2.99 13.06
C ASP A 107 3.75 3.65 12.20
N ILE A 108 3.76 3.36 10.88
CA ILE A 108 4.67 4.01 9.93
C ILE A 108 4.39 5.52 9.86
N LEU A 109 3.13 5.93 9.71
CA LEU A 109 2.78 7.35 9.62
C LEU A 109 3.07 8.10 10.92
N HIS A 110 2.81 7.49 12.06
CA HIS A 110 3.18 8.05 13.37
C HIS A 110 4.69 8.28 13.48
N ARG A 111 5.51 7.28 13.09
CA ARG A 111 6.97 7.37 13.09
C ARG A 111 7.50 8.51 12.23
N LEU A 112 6.84 8.77 11.11
CA LEU A 112 7.28 9.75 10.11
C LEU A 112 6.61 11.13 10.26
N ALA A 113 5.75 11.31 11.26
CA ALA A 113 4.92 12.51 11.41
C ALA A 113 5.71 13.85 11.43
N SER A 114 6.94 13.85 11.95
CA SER A 114 7.80 15.04 12.04
C SER A 114 8.60 15.34 10.76
N ARG A 115 8.55 14.50 9.73
CA ARG A 115 9.43 14.59 8.56
C ARG A 115 8.88 15.41 7.40
N GLU A 116 7.65 15.91 7.51
CA GLU A 116 6.98 16.72 6.47
C GLU A 116 6.99 16.07 5.07
N ILE A 117 6.82 14.73 5.00
CA ILE A 117 6.66 13.97 3.78
C ILE A 117 5.20 13.97 3.31
N LEU A 118 4.98 13.74 2.02
CA LEU A 118 3.64 13.51 1.49
C LEU A 118 3.32 12.01 1.53
N THR A 119 2.18 11.65 2.10
CA THR A 119 1.75 10.26 2.24
C THR A 119 0.54 9.95 1.36
N VAL A 120 0.64 8.91 0.56
CA VAL A 120 -0.44 8.38 -0.29
C VAL A 120 -0.80 7.00 0.23
N VAL A 121 -2.08 6.75 0.50
CA VAL A 121 -2.52 5.45 1.04
C VAL A 121 -3.57 4.82 0.13
N ASP A 122 -3.23 3.65 -0.40
CA ASP A 122 -4.11 2.77 -1.19
C ASP A 122 -4.38 1.50 -0.38
N ALA A 123 -5.34 1.57 0.52
CA ALA A 123 -5.71 0.52 1.46
C ALA A 123 -7.23 0.43 1.61
N THR A 124 -7.72 -0.63 2.23
CA THR A 124 -9.15 -0.91 2.38
C THR A 124 -9.58 -0.99 3.84
N GLY A 125 -10.86 -0.77 4.10
CA GLY A 125 -11.50 -0.98 5.40
C GLY A 125 -10.79 -0.27 6.56
N ASN A 126 -10.63 -0.97 7.67
CA ASN A 126 -10.03 -0.40 8.89
C ASN A 126 -8.58 0.08 8.69
N LEU A 127 -7.83 -0.53 7.76
CA LEU A 127 -6.47 -0.11 7.46
C LEU A 127 -6.43 1.33 6.89
N LEU A 128 -7.42 1.69 6.07
CA LEU A 128 -7.59 3.05 5.58
C LEU A 128 -8.07 4.00 6.69
N CYS A 129 -9.08 3.59 7.46
CA CYS A 129 -9.65 4.43 8.51
C CYS A 129 -8.61 4.78 9.59
N ASN A 130 -7.77 3.83 9.97
CA ASN A 130 -6.74 4.03 11.00
C ASN A 130 -5.66 5.06 10.63
N VAL A 131 -5.48 5.36 9.34
CA VAL A 131 -4.47 6.34 8.92
C VAL A 131 -4.99 7.77 8.80
N LEU A 132 -6.31 7.98 8.87
CA LEU A 132 -6.92 9.31 8.66
C LEU A 132 -6.47 10.34 9.69
N GLU A 133 -6.27 9.94 10.95
CA GLU A 133 -5.78 10.82 12.01
C GLU A 133 -4.37 11.41 11.73
N HIS A 134 -3.60 10.78 10.83
CA HIS A 134 -2.28 11.26 10.41
C HIS A 134 -2.35 12.20 9.19
N HIS A 135 -3.53 12.59 8.76
CA HIS A 135 -3.77 13.54 7.67
C HIS A 135 -3.03 13.19 6.37
N PRO A 136 -3.23 11.97 5.81
CA PRO A 136 -2.58 11.57 4.56
C PRO A 136 -2.88 12.57 3.45
N PHE A 137 -1.87 12.84 2.60
CA PHE A 137 -2.04 13.74 1.47
C PHE A 137 -3.09 13.25 0.48
N LEU A 138 -3.10 11.95 0.20
CA LEU A 138 -4.07 11.32 -0.70
C LEU A 138 -4.44 9.93 -0.20
N ILE A 139 -5.71 9.63 -0.23
CA ILE A 139 -6.24 8.26 -0.11
C ILE A 139 -7.00 7.88 -1.38
N LYS A 140 -7.04 6.57 -1.71
CA LYS A 140 -7.67 6.09 -2.95
C LYS A 140 -8.57 4.87 -2.70
N PRO A 141 -9.71 5.01 -2.04
CA PRO A 141 -10.73 3.96 -2.03
C PRO A 141 -11.44 3.89 -3.39
N ASN A 142 -11.80 2.69 -3.85
CA ASN A 142 -12.81 2.58 -4.90
C ASN A 142 -14.22 2.76 -4.33
N HIS A 143 -15.25 2.86 -5.20
CA HIS A 143 -16.63 3.12 -4.76
C HIS A 143 -17.21 2.00 -3.86
N HIS A 144 -16.80 0.73 -4.05
CA HIS A 144 -17.20 -0.36 -3.19
C HIS A 144 -16.55 -0.23 -1.80
N GLU A 145 -15.24 0.00 -1.74
CA GLU A 145 -14.49 0.20 -0.51
C GLU A 145 -15.00 1.42 0.28
N LEU A 146 -15.34 2.51 -0.44
CA LEU A 146 -15.97 3.68 0.16
C LEU A 146 -17.34 3.33 0.76
N GLY A 147 -18.14 2.53 0.05
CA GLY A 147 -19.41 2.02 0.54
C GLY A 147 -19.29 1.14 1.78
N GLU A 148 -18.31 0.24 1.80
CA GLU A 148 -18.02 -0.63 2.95
C GLU A 148 -17.64 0.16 4.21
N ILE A 149 -16.85 1.24 4.08
CA ILE A 149 -16.45 2.08 5.22
C ILE A 149 -17.68 2.70 5.92
N PHE A 150 -18.69 3.07 5.17
CA PHE A 150 -19.87 3.76 5.69
C PHE A 150 -21.13 2.89 5.76
N ASP A 151 -21.01 1.60 5.43
CA ASP A 151 -22.13 0.64 5.37
C ASP A 151 -23.28 1.14 4.45
N VAL A 152 -22.92 1.60 3.24
CA VAL A 152 -23.86 2.12 2.23
C VAL A 152 -23.51 1.64 0.83
N THR A 153 -24.49 1.64 -0.06
CA THR A 153 -24.26 1.43 -1.50
C THR A 153 -23.96 2.76 -2.19
N ILE A 154 -22.80 2.85 -2.82
CA ILE A 154 -22.37 4.00 -3.64
C ILE A 154 -22.69 3.67 -5.10
N ASP A 155 -23.78 4.18 -5.61
CA ASP A 155 -24.33 3.91 -6.94
C ASP A 155 -24.39 5.14 -7.85
N ASP A 156 -24.05 6.32 -7.34
CA ASP A 156 -24.01 7.56 -8.08
C ASP A 156 -22.87 8.50 -7.65
N MET A 157 -22.57 9.49 -8.48
CA MET A 157 -21.50 10.47 -8.24
C MET A 157 -21.78 11.42 -7.08
N GLU A 158 -23.03 11.64 -6.75
CA GLU A 158 -23.39 12.52 -5.62
C GLU A 158 -23.06 11.85 -4.30
N LYS A 159 -23.37 10.56 -4.17
CA LYS A 159 -22.93 9.76 -3.01
C LYS A 159 -21.40 9.67 -2.91
N VAL A 160 -20.70 9.50 -4.05
CA VAL A 160 -19.23 9.55 -4.05
C VAL A 160 -18.72 10.84 -3.43
N LYS A 161 -19.23 12.00 -3.85
CA LYS A 161 -18.81 13.31 -3.31
C LYS A 161 -19.12 13.45 -1.81
N ILE A 162 -20.31 13.04 -1.39
CA ILE A 162 -20.74 13.12 0.01
C ILE A 162 -19.80 12.28 0.90
N TYR A 163 -19.57 11.02 0.55
CA TYR A 163 -18.80 10.11 1.39
C TYR A 163 -17.28 10.35 1.27
N ALA A 164 -16.78 10.78 0.13
CA ALA A 164 -15.41 11.28 0.02
C ALA A 164 -15.18 12.52 0.90
N GLY A 165 -16.15 13.46 0.93
CA GLY A 165 -16.13 14.60 1.84
C GLY A 165 -16.03 14.21 3.32
N LYS A 166 -16.79 13.17 3.74
CA LYS A 166 -16.69 12.65 5.11
C LYS A 166 -15.29 12.11 5.45
N LEU A 167 -14.59 11.46 4.49
CA LEU A 167 -13.22 11.03 4.71
C LEU A 167 -12.25 12.22 4.82
N GLN A 168 -12.53 13.32 4.12
CA GLN A 168 -11.77 14.55 4.29
C GLN A 168 -12.01 15.19 5.67
N GLU A 169 -13.25 15.21 6.15
CA GLU A 169 -13.58 15.66 7.51
C GLU A 169 -12.90 14.82 8.59
N GLN A 170 -12.68 13.52 8.32
CA GLN A 170 -11.95 12.61 9.21
C GLN A 170 -10.42 12.75 9.11
N GLY A 171 -9.89 13.53 8.18
CA GLY A 171 -8.48 13.84 8.14
C GLY A 171 -7.77 13.72 6.79
N ALA A 172 -8.32 13.02 5.80
CA ALA A 172 -7.70 12.93 4.49
C ALA A 172 -7.65 14.31 3.82
N ARG A 173 -6.49 14.72 3.29
CA ARG A 173 -6.38 15.99 2.57
C ARG A 173 -7.04 15.91 1.19
N ASN A 174 -6.86 14.80 0.49
CA ASN A 174 -7.45 14.53 -0.82
C ASN A 174 -7.98 13.10 -0.87
N VAL A 175 -9.09 12.91 -1.58
CA VAL A 175 -9.71 11.60 -1.80
C VAL A 175 -9.92 11.41 -3.30
N LEU A 176 -9.37 10.31 -3.84
CA LEU A 176 -9.58 9.85 -5.20
C LEU A 176 -10.45 8.59 -5.15
N VAL A 177 -11.61 8.62 -5.81
CA VAL A 177 -12.53 7.47 -5.86
C VAL A 177 -12.65 6.97 -7.30
#